data_3393ff82cd81e987053db8ba61e31387
#
_entry.id   3393ff82cd81e987053db8ba61e31387
#
_cell.length_a   1.000
_cell.length_b   1.000
_cell.length_c   1.000
_cell.angle_alpha   90.00
_cell.angle_beta   90.00
_cell.angle_gamma   90.00
#
_symmetry.space_group_name_H-M   'P 1'
#
loop_
_entity.id
_entity.type
_entity.pdbx_description
1 polymer ?
#
loop_
_entity_poly.entity_id
_entity_poly.type
_entity_poly.pdbx_seq_one_letter_code
_entity_poly.pdbx_strand_id
1 'polypeptide(L)'
;MNGFTEYLSQTGSAVPQSQSVGSGEEPSASTDADNGASEPPVVPAPDFTLVDQYGEEHSLSDYKGKTIFLNFWATWCGPCRGEMPDIQALYEEYGGNQGDLVVLGVAAPGLGQEGTQEEIAIFLEENGYTFPTVMDTEYQLTYQYGIRAYPTTWMIDGEGNLYGYVESAMTGEIMRDIVEQTMEAQP
;
A
#
# COMPACT_ATOMS: atom_id res chain seq x y z
N MET A 1 17.89 5.41 12.07
CA MET A 1 16.49 5.39 12.50
C MET A 1 15.80 6.62 11.94
N ASN A 2 15.24 6.69 10.75
CA ASN A 2 14.31 7.79 10.33
C ASN A 2 14.14 7.87 8.80
N GLY A 3 14.59 6.86 8.03
CA GLY A 3 14.53 6.94 6.57
C GLY A 3 13.11 6.97 6.00
N PHE A 4 12.18 6.19 6.58
CA PHE A 4 10.83 6.02 6.05
C PHE A 4 9.91 7.22 6.41
N THR A 5 9.99 7.72 7.63
CA THR A 5 9.21 8.90 8.07
C THR A 5 9.63 10.17 7.33
N GLU A 6 10.94 10.29 7.00
CA GLU A 6 11.47 11.42 6.23
C GLU A 6 11.09 11.33 4.75
N TYR A 7 11.01 10.11 4.21
CA TYR A 7 10.54 9.86 2.86
C TYR A 7 9.05 10.18 2.69
N LEU A 8 8.19 9.85 3.67
CA LEU A 8 6.77 10.19 3.68
C LEU A 8 6.53 11.71 3.81
N SER A 9 7.41 12.44 4.50
CA SER A 9 7.29 13.89 4.63
C SER A 9 7.67 14.66 3.35
N GLN A 10 8.41 14.04 2.44
CA GLN A 10 8.79 14.64 1.16
C GLN A 10 7.79 14.38 0.02
N THR A 11 6.91 13.39 0.15
CA THR A 11 5.93 13.01 -0.88
C THR A 11 4.52 13.56 -0.64
N GLY A 12 4.34 14.53 0.27
CA GLY A 12 3.17 15.40 0.36
C GLY A 12 1.91 14.76 0.94
N SER A 13 1.72 14.89 2.25
CA SER A 13 0.42 14.70 2.91
C SER A 13 -0.61 15.69 2.38
N ALA A 14 -1.59 15.22 1.61
CA ALA A 14 -2.80 15.99 1.30
C ALA A 14 -4.02 15.31 1.90
N VAL A 15 -4.27 15.60 3.18
CA VAL A 15 -5.61 15.41 3.76
C VAL A 15 -6.37 16.72 3.56
N PRO A 16 -7.57 16.76 2.97
CA PRO A 16 -8.32 17.98 2.80
C PRO A 16 -8.85 18.49 4.14
N GLN A 17 -8.34 19.63 4.59
CA GLN A 17 -8.90 20.35 5.74
C GLN A 17 -10.08 21.19 5.29
N SER A 18 -11.27 20.94 5.85
CA SER A 18 -12.41 21.82 5.73
C SER A 18 -12.22 23.04 6.63
N GLN A 19 -12.17 24.24 6.05
CA GLN A 19 -12.13 25.50 6.76
C GLN A 19 -13.53 25.90 7.26
N SER A 20 -13.68 26.10 8.56
CA SER A 20 -14.77 26.90 9.12
C SER A 20 -14.22 28.15 9.79
N VAL A 21 -14.66 29.30 9.32
CA VAL A 21 -14.34 30.63 9.86
C VAL A 21 -15.25 30.93 11.05
N GLY A 22 -14.69 31.37 12.18
CA GLY A 22 -15.45 31.87 13.31
C GLY A 22 -14.56 32.60 14.28
N SER A 23 -14.80 33.91 14.39
CA SER A 23 -14.06 34.93 15.17
C SER A 23 -14.35 34.88 16.66
N GLY A 24 -13.33 35.24 17.49
CA GLY A 24 -13.55 36.02 18.68
C GLY A 24 -13.07 35.47 20.03
N GLU A 25 -12.21 36.24 20.68
CA GLU A 25 -11.93 36.38 22.13
C GLU A 25 -10.94 35.42 22.81
N GLU A 26 -9.76 36.00 23.08
CA GLU A 26 -8.90 35.58 24.20
C GLU A 26 -9.54 35.88 25.56
N PRO A 27 -9.29 35.08 26.62
CA PRO A 27 -8.17 35.42 27.47
C PRO A 27 -7.42 34.26 28.18
N SER A 28 -6.16 34.57 28.49
CA SER A 28 -5.40 34.19 29.69
C SER A 28 -4.90 32.77 29.90
N ALA A 29 -3.60 32.72 29.86
CA ALA A 29 -2.64 31.73 30.33
C ALA A 29 -3.09 30.78 31.47
N SER A 30 -2.92 29.50 31.23
CA SER A 30 -2.35 28.57 32.21
C SER A 30 -1.48 27.57 31.46
N THR A 31 -0.21 27.60 31.81
CA THR A 31 0.84 26.67 31.35
C THR A 31 0.64 25.33 32.04
N ASP A 32 0.12 24.37 31.33
CA ASP A 32 0.36 22.96 31.60
C ASP A 32 0.89 22.35 30.31
N ALA A 33 2.22 22.23 30.27
CA ALA A 33 2.92 21.50 29.20
C ALA A 33 2.72 20.01 29.44
N ASP A 34 1.57 19.51 29.01
CA ASP A 34 1.41 18.07 28.75
C ASP A 34 2.04 17.78 27.37
N ASN A 35 3.30 17.38 27.40
CA ASN A 35 4.01 16.88 26.24
C ASN A 35 3.62 15.41 25.98
N GLY A 36 2.33 15.18 25.85
CA GLY A 36 1.79 13.94 25.32
C GLY A 36 2.03 13.92 23.82
N ALA A 37 3.09 13.25 23.38
CA ALA A 37 3.20 12.83 22.01
C ALA A 37 1.97 11.97 21.72
N SER A 38 0.93 12.54 21.11
CA SER A 38 -0.21 11.78 20.63
C SER A 38 0.31 10.86 19.53
N GLU A 39 0.18 9.57 19.73
CA GLU A 39 0.41 8.59 18.66
C GLU A 39 -0.39 9.02 17.42
N PRO A 40 0.19 8.87 16.22
CA PRO A 40 -0.53 9.20 15.00
C PRO A 40 -1.84 8.42 14.95
N PRO A 41 -2.92 9.01 14.40
CA PRO A 41 -4.22 8.35 14.35
C PRO A 41 -4.10 7.06 13.54
N VAL A 42 -4.53 5.96 14.13
CA VAL A 42 -4.61 4.65 13.47
C VAL A 42 -5.73 4.70 12.43
N VAL A 43 -5.41 4.40 11.18
CA VAL A 43 -6.35 4.43 10.05
C VAL A 43 -6.54 3.00 9.53
N PRO A 44 -7.72 2.38 9.72
CA PRO A 44 -7.99 1.05 9.17
C PRO A 44 -7.86 1.05 7.65
N ALA A 45 -7.21 0.02 7.10
CA ALA A 45 -7.14 -0.17 5.66
C ALA A 45 -8.53 -0.51 5.10
N PRO A 46 -8.94 0.06 3.96
CA PRO A 46 -10.15 -0.32 3.26
C PRO A 46 -10.16 -1.82 2.96
N ASP A 47 -11.20 -2.53 3.42
CA ASP A 47 -11.36 -3.96 3.16
C ASP A 47 -11.76 -4.22 1.71
N PHE A 48 -11.37 -5.39 1.20
CA PHE A 48 -11.72 -5.84 -0.15
C PHE A 48 -11.87 -7.36 -0.17
N THR A 49 -12.58 -7.83 -1.20
CA THR A 49 -12.62 -9.24 -1.61
C THR A 49 -12.55 -9.26 -3.12
N LEU A 50 -11.42 -9.70 -3.66
CA LEU A 50 -11.11 -9.71 -5.10
C LEU A 50 -10.48 -11.04 -5.50
N VAL A 51 -10.59 -11.36 -6.79
CA VAL A 51 -10.04 -12.60 -7.38
C VAL A 51 -8.72 -12.28 -8.08
N ASP A 52 -7.73 -13.14 -7.92
CA ASP A 52 -6.42 -13.02 -8.57
C ASP A 52 -6.37 -13.64 -9.98
N GLN A 53 -5.19 -13.61 -10.60
CA GLN A 53 -4.95 -14.20 -11.93
C GLN A 53 -5.13 -15.73 -12.01
N TYR A 54 -5.20 -16.41 -10.88
CA TYR A 54 -5.39 -17.86 -10.79
C TYR A 54 -6.84 -18.25 -10.50
N GLY A 55 -7.70 -17.25 -10.22
CA GLY A 55 -9.09 -17.47 -9.84
C GLY A 55 -9.29 -17.71 -8.34
N GLU A 56 -8.26 -17.47 -7.52
CA GLU A 56 -8.32 -17.55 -6.07
C GLU A 56 -8.83 -16.23 -5.49
N GLU A 57 -9.71 -16.32 -4.48
CA GLU A 57 -10.27 -15.16 -3.80
C GLU A 57 -9.35 -14.71 -2.67
N HIS A 58 -9.15 -13.40 -2.55
CA HIS A 58 -8.36 -12.75 -1.52
C HIS A 58 -9.18 -11.66 -0.84
N SER A 59 -9.32 -11.77 0.49
CA SER A 59 -9.90 -10.73 1.33
C SER A 59 -8.85 -10.17 2.27
N LEU A 60 -8.86 -8.86 2.50
CA LEU A 60 -7.92 -8.25 3.45
C LEU A 60 -8.02 -8.89 4.84
N SER A 61 -9.24 -9.20 5.27
CA SER A 61 -9.54 -9.84 6.55
C SER A 61 -8.91 -11.23 6.73
N ASP A 62 -8.58 -11.93 5.63
CA ASP A 62 -7.93 -13.25 5.69
C ASP A 62 -6.46 -13.18 6.11
N TYR A 63 -5.89 -11.98 6.04
CA TYR A 63 -4.48 -11.73 6.32
C TYR A 63 -4.21 -11.10 7.69
N LYS A 64 -5.20 -11.17 8.61
CA LYS A 64 -4.99 -10.68 9.98
C LYS A 64 -3.78 -11.35 10.64
N GLY A 65 -2.96 -10.53 11.29
CA GLY A 65 -1.71 -10.95 11.91
C GLY A 65 -0.51 -10.94 10.98
N LYS A 66 -0.70 -10.58 9.71
CA LYS A 66 0.39 -10.48 8.73
C LYS A 66 0.57 -9.05 8.23
N THR A 67 1.81 -8.67 7.98
CA THR A 67 2.13 -7.45 7.23
C THR A 67 1.76 -7.63 5.76
N ILE A 68 1.19 -6.60 5.12
CA ILE A 68 0.80 -6.69 3.71
C ILE A 68 1.54 -5.61 2.91
N PHE A 69 2.20 -6.05 1.86
CA PHE A 69 2.78 -5.23 0.79
C PHE A 69 1.78 -5.23 -0.38
N LEU A 70 1.00 -4.15 -0.51
CA LEU A 70 -0.08 -4.01 -1.49
C LEU A 70 0.36 -3.06 -2.61
N ASN A 71 0.77 -3.61 -3.75
CA ASN A 71 1.34 -2.85 -4.87
C ASN A 71 0.33 -2.65 -6.00
N PHE A 72 -0.01 -1.40 -6.29
CA PHE A 72 -0.85 -1.00 -7.42
C PHE A 72 0.01 -0.73 -8.65
N TRP A 73 -0.27 -1.42 -9.75
CA TRP A 73 0.55 -1.40 -10.95
C TRP A 73 -0.28 -1.55 -12.24
N ALA A 74 0.36 -1.39 -13.40
CA ALA A 74 -0.26 -1.61 -14.70
C ALA A 74 0.76 -2.18 -15.70
N THR A 75 0.31 -2.96 -16.68
CA THR A 75 1.16 -3.61 -17.68
C THR A 75 1.92 -2.61 -18.56
N TRP A 76 1.31 -1.47 -18.84
CA TRP A 76 1.90 -0.37 -19.65
C TRP A 76 2.82 0.56 -18.85
N CYS A 77 2.86 0.43 -17.52
CA CYS A 77 3.66 1.29 -16.64
C CYS A 77 5.15 0.85 -16.66
N GLY A 78 6.00 1.62 -17.28
CA GLY A 78 7.44 1.33 -17.38
C GLY A 78 8.14 1.18 -16.02
N PRO A 79 7.99 2.13 -15.07
CA PRO A 79 8.55 2.01 -13.73
C PRO A 79 8.05 0.79 -12.95
N CYS A 80 6.75 0.44 -13.09
CA CYS A 80 6.19 -0.76 -12.47
C CYS A 80 6.90 -2.04 -12.95
N ARG A 81 7.06 -2.15 -14.27
CA ARG A 81 7.78 -3.29 -14.89
C ARG A 81 9.23 -3.39 -14.43
N GLY A 82 9.84 -2.23 -14.09
CA GLY A 82 11.21 -2.17 -13.58
C GLY A 82 11.36 -2.74 -12.17
N GLU A 83 10.34 -2.59 -11.31
CA GLU A 83 10.37 -3.08 -9.92
C GLU A 83 9.81 -4.51 -9.74
N MET A 84 9.00 -5.02 -10.68
CA MET A 84 8.36 -6.34 -10.57
C MET A 84 9.31 -7.51 -10.31
N PRO A 85 10.54 -7.55 -10.86
CA PRO A 85 11.51 -8.58 -10.50
C PRO A 85 11.89 -8.55 -9.01
N ASP A 86 12.01 -7.36 -8.43
CA ASP A 86 12.31 -7.19 -7.00
C ASP A 86 11.09 -7.58 -6.13
N ILE A 87 9.86 -7.28 -6.58
CA ILE A 87 8.62 -7.75 -5.92
C ILE A 87 8.54 -9.28 -5.94
N GLN A 88 8.86 -9.92 -7.06
CA GLN A 88 8.90 -11.38 -7.15
C GLN A 88 9.93 -11.97 -6.20
N ALA A 89 11.13 -11.37 -6.14
CA ALA A 89 12.16 -11.81 -5.21
C ALA A 89 11.73 -11.65 -3.74
N LEU A 90 11.08 -10.54 -3.39
CA LEU A 90 10.51 -10.30 -2.06
C LEU A 90 9.44 -11.37 -1.72
N TYR A 91 8.53 -11.65 -2.64
CA TYR A 91 7.51 -12.69 -2.48
C TYR A 91 8.11 -14.07 -2.18
N GLU A 92 9.15 -14.46 -2.93
CA GLU A 92 9.84 -15.74 -2.74
C GLU A 92 10.63 -15.78 -1.42
N GLU A 93 11.35 -14.70 -1.09
CA GLU A 93 12.16 -14.55 0.12
C GLU A 93 11.32 -14.73 1.40
N TYR A 94 10.10 -14.19 1.41
CA TYR A 94 9.19 -14.30 2.55
C TYR A 94 8.23 -15.53 2.44
N GLY A 95 8.58 -16.51 1.62
CA GLY A 95 7.92 -17.81 1.59
C GLY A 95 6.59 -17.87 0.84
N GLY A 96 6.38 -17.02 -0.16
CA GLY A 96 5.21 -17.11 -1.05
C GLY A 96 3.89 -16.92 -0.31
N ASN A 97 3.79 -15.90 0.54
CA ASN A 97 2.62 -15.56 1.39
C ASN A 97 2.30 -16.60 2.49
N GLN A 98 3.18 -17.58 2.73
CA GLN A 98 3.02 -18.55 3.82
C GLN A 98 3.56 -18.01 5.17
N GLY A 99 4.48 -17.02 5.13
CA GLY A 99 5.08 -16.38 6.30
C GLY A 99 4.27 -15.19 6.83
N ASP A 100 4.99 -14.28 7.50
CA ASP A 100 4.41 -13.09 8.16
C ASP A 100 4.20 -11.91 7.20
N LEU A 101 4.72 -11.99 5.97
CA LEU A 101 4.47 -11.04 4.88
C LEU A 101 3.52 -11.63 3.85
N VAL A 102 2.58 -10.81 3.42
CA VAL A 102 1.73 -11.03 2.25
C VAL A 102 2.11 -10.01 1.18
N VAL A 103 2.47 -10.48 0.00
CA VAL A 103 2.71 -9.65 -1.18
C VAL A 103 1.54 -9.81 -2.14
N LEU A 104 0.84 -8.71 -2.43
CA LEU A 104 -0.28 -8.67 -3.37
C LEU A 104 -0.06 -7.56 -4.39
N GLY A 105 -0.16 -7.90 -5.67
CA GLY A 105 -0.38 -6.94 -6.73
C GLY A 105 -1.85 -6.56 -6.84
N VAL A 106 -2.13 -5.36 -7.30
CA VAL A 106 -3.47 -4.90 -7.69
C VAL A 106 -3.38 -4.35 -9.10
N ALA A 107 -4.13 -4.93 -10.01
CA ALA A 107 -4.28 -4.43 -11.37
C ALA A 107 -5.74 -4.07 -11.64
N ALA A 108 -5.98 -3.05 -12.46
CA ALA A 108 -7.31 -2.53 -12.77
C ALA A 108 -7.65 -2.77 -14.26
N PRO A 109 -8.18 -3.95 -14.63
CA PRO A 109 -8.46 -4.32 -16.01
C PRO A 109 -9.37 -3.30 -16.71
N GLY A 110 -8.97 -2.84 -17.90
CA GLY A 110 -9.72 -1.88 -18.70
C GLY A 110 -9.61 -0.41 -18.24
N LEU A 111 -8.88 -0.12 -17.16
CA LEU A 111 -8.65 1.25 -16.71
C LEU A 111 -7.57 1.93 -17.57
N GLY A 112 -7.92 3.03 -18.23
CA GLY A 112 -6.99 3.80 -19.05
C GLY A 112 -6.45 3.00 -20.25
N GLN A 113 -5.18 2.59 -20.20
CA GLN A 113 -4.53 1.80 -21.25
C GLN A 113 -4.35 0.32 -20.83
N GLU A 114 -4.91 -0.08 -19.67
CA GLU A 114 -4.78 -1.45 -19.19
C GLU A 114 -5.65 -2.40 -20.01
N GLY A 115 -5.12 -3.61 -20.22
CA GLY A 115 -5.80 -4.67 -20.93
C GLY A 115 -6.87 -5.37 -20.11
N THR A 116 -7.34 -6.49 -20.63
CA THR A 116 -8.29 -7.37 -19.95
C THR A 116 -7.61 -8.16 -18.83
N GLN A 117 -8.40 -8.80 -17.96
CA GLN A 117 -7.86 -9.71 -16.94
C GLN A 117 -6.99 -10.82 -17.56
N GLU A 118 -7.40 -11.37 -18.70
CA GLU A 118 -6.66 -12.40 -19.41
C GLU A 118 -5.31 -11.88 -19.93
N GLU A 119 -5.27 -10.68 -20.49
CA GLU A 119 -4.02 -10.06 -20.95
C GLU A 119 -3.06 -9.75 -19.80
N ILE A 120 -3.58 -9.34 -18.64
CA ILE A 120 -2.78 -9.16 -17.42
C ILE A 120 -2.22 -10.50 -16.93
N ALA A 121 -3.04 -11.54 -16.88
CA ALA A 121 -2.61 -12.87 -16.46
C ALA A 121 -1.52 -13.44 -17.40
N ILE A 122 -1.69 -13.29 -18.72
CA ILE A 122 -0.68 -13.67 -19.72
C ILE A 122 0.62 -12.90 -19.49
N PHE A 123 0.54 -11.59 -19.26
CA PHE A 123 1.73 -10.77 -18.98
C PHE A 123 2.49 -11.27 -17.76
N LEU A 124 1.80 -11.59 -16.65
CA LEU A 124 2.43 -12.15 -15.44
C LEU A 124 3.11 -13.50 -15.73
N GLU A 125 2.42 -14.41 -16.42
CA GLU A 125 2.93 -15.73 -16.79
C GLU A 125 4.17 -15.64 -17.69
N GLU A 126 4.11 -14.83 -18.75
CA GLU A 126 5.22 -14.68 -19.72
C GLU A 126 6.49 -14.09 -19.08
N ASN A 127 6.34 -13.27 -18.01
CA ASN A 127 7.45 -12.68 -17.28
C ASN A 127 7.87 -13.50 -16.05
N GLY A 128 7.18 -14.61 -15.74
CA GLY A 128 7.50 -15.48 -14.61
C GLY A 128 7.15 -14.88 -13.24
N TYR A 129 6.20 -13.95 -13.18
CA TYR A 129 5.71 -13.37 -11.93
C TYR A 129 4.60 -14.24 -11.36
N THR A 130 4.83 -14.77 -10.16
CA THR A 130 3.93 -15.70 -9.49
C THR A 130 3.27 -15.12 -8.23
N PHE A 131 3.65 -13.92 -7.81
CA PHE A 131 2.95 -13.26 -6.71
C PHE A 131 1.48 -12.99 -7.11
N PRO A 132 0.52 -13.25 -6.22
CA PRO A 132 -0.90 -13.02 -6.50
C PRO A 132 -1.15 -11.57 -6.86
N THR A 133 -1.92 -11.37 -7.94
CA THR A 133 -2.36 -10.04 -8.39
C THR A 133 -3.87 -10.04 -8.49
N VAL A 134 -4.54 -9.33 -7.61
CA VAL A 134 -6.00 -9.22 -7.60
C VAL A 134 -6.48 -8.25 -8.68
N MET A 135 -7.64 -8.56 -9.28
CA MET A 135 -8.22 -7.84 -10.41
C MET A 135 -9.33 -6.90 -9.91
N ASP A 136 -9.00 -5.61 -9.82
CA ASP A 136 -9.93 -4.54 -9.40
C ASP A 136 -10.81 -4.10 -10.59
N THR A 137 -11.73 -4.96 -11.01
CA THR A 137 -12.57 -4.77 -12.20
C THR A 137 -13.58 -3.63 -12.08
N GLU A 138 -13.93 -3.25 -10.87
CA GLU A 138 -14.87 -2.16 -10.57
C GLU A 138 -14.15 -0.87 -10.14
N TYR A 139 -12.81 -0.90 -10.08
CA TYR A 139 -11.93 0.22 -9.70
C TYR A 139 -12.16 0.75 -8.28
N GLN A 140 -12.87 -0.04 -7.44
CA GLN A 140 -13.23 0.37 -6.09
C GLN A 140 -12.01 0.44 -5.19
N LEU A 141 -11.13 -0.55 -5.26
CA LEU A 141 -9.92 -0.59 -4.47
C LEU A 141 -8.97 0.54 -4.87
N THR A 142 -8.75 0.72 -6.17
CA THR A 142 -7.97 1.81 -6.73
C THR A 142 -8.46 3.18 -6.23
N TYR A 143 -9.79 3.37 -6.18
CA TYR A 143 -10.39 4.61 -5.70
C TYR A 143 -10.28 4.78 -4.18
N GLN A 144 -10.57 3.74 -3.39
CA GLN A 144 -10.54 3.77 -1.93
C GLN A 144 -9.13 4.04 -1.38
N TYR A 145 -8.10 3.47 -2.01
CA TYR A 145 -6.70 3.72 -1.67
C TYR A 145 -6.14 5.01 -2.28
N GLY A 146 -6.96 5.76 -3.00
CA GLY A 146 -6.61 7.07 -3.54
C GLY A 146 -5.51 7.05 -4.60
N ILE A 147 -5.41 5.96 -5.38
CA ILE A 147 -4.35 5.76 -6.37
C ILE A 147 -4.45 6.79 -7.49
N ARG A 148 -3.38 7.56 -7.69
CA ARG A 148 -3.28 8.63 -8.69
C ARG A 148 -2.15 8.42 -9.69
N ALA A 149 -1.18 7.59 -9.33
CA ALA A 149 -0.01 7.27 -10.12
C ALA A 149 0.39 5.80 -9.93
N TYR A 150 1.11 5.25 -10.89
CA TYR A 150 1.69 3.91 -10.83
C TYR A 150 3.22 3.97 -10.92
N PRO A 151 3.94 3.14 -10.15
CA PRO A 151 3.42 2.28 -9.11
C PRO A 151 3.11 3.06 -7.82
N THR A 152 2.16 2.57 -7.05
CA THR A 152 1.94 2.97 -5.66
C THR A 152 1.87 1.72 -4.79
N THR A 153 2.65 1.70 -3.72
CA THR A 153 2.65 0.58 -2.77
C THR A 153 2.18 1.06 -1.42
N TRP A 154 1.15 0.42 -0.88
CA TRP A 154 0.69 0.59 0.49
C TRP A 154 1.24 -0.51 1.38
N MET A 155 1.68 -0.13 2.58
CA MET A 155 2.02 -1.05 3.67
C MET A 155 0.87 -1.08 4.66
N ILE A 156 0.45 -2.29 5.05
CA ILE A 156 -0.62 -2.52 6.02
C ILE A 156 -0.03 -3.39 7.13
N ASP A 157 -0.29 -3.00 8.37
CA ASP A 157 0.20 -3.72 9.54
C ASP A 157 -0.62 -4.99 9.85
N GLY A 158 -0.17 -5.81 10.80
CA GLY A 158 -0.85 -7.05 11.18
C GLY A 158 -2.22 -6.85 11.84
N GLU A 159 -2.54 -5.65 12.29
CA GLU A 159 -3.87 -5.29 12.79
C GLU A 159 -4.84 -4.89 11.68
N GLY A 160 -4.33 -4.71 10.45
CA GLY A 160 -5.09 -4.27 9.28
C GLY A 160 -5.19 -2.77 9.13
N ASN A 161 -4.22 -2.02 9.66
CA ASN A 161 -4.20 -0.56 9.54
C ASN A 161 -3.20 -0.11 8.48
N LEU A 162 -3.49 1.02 7.84
CA LEU A 162 -2.56 1.67 6.93
C LEU A 162 -1.34 2.17 7.70
N TYR A 163 -0.17 1.60 7.42
CA TYR A 163 1.10 2.00 8.00
C TYR A 163 1.73 3.16 7.22
N GLY A 164 1.72 3.07 5.90
CA GLY A 164 2.24 4.10 5.01
C GLY A 164 2.19 3.69 3.54
N TYR A 165 2.63 4.58 2.65
CA TYR A 165 2.67 4.30 1.22
C TYR A 165 3.83 4.98 0.52
N VAL A 166 4.18 4.45 -0.67
CA VAL A 166 5.21 5.00 -1.57
C VAL A 166 4.62 5.13 -2.98
N GLU A 167 4.64 6.36 -3.55
CA GLU A 167 4.17 6.66 -4.92
C GLU A 167 5.34 6.71 -5.92
N SER A 168 6.17 5.70 -5.93
CA SER A 168 7.29 5.56 -6.90
C SER A 168 7.78 4.14 -6.95
N ALA A 169 8.48 3.78 -8.03
CA ALA A 169 9.17 2.51 -8.10
C ALA A 169 10.27 2.43 -7.02
N MET A 170 10.43 1.26 -6.44
CA MET A 170 11.39 0.96 -5.39
C MET A 170 12.40 -0.09 -5.84
N THR A 171 13.58 -0.07 -5.23
CA THR A 171 14.54 -1.17 -5.31
C THR A 171 14.20 -2.24 -4.29
N GLY A 172 14.67 -3.49 -4.50
CA GLY A 172 14.46 -4.57 -3.53
C GLY A 172 15.01 -4.26 -2.13
N GLU A 173 16.05 -3.44 -2.01
CA GLU A 173 16.58 -2.98 -0.72
C GLU A 173 15.54 -2.11 0.01
N ILE A 174 14.98 -1.10 -0.68
CA ILE A 174 13.96 -0.22 -0.11
C ILE A 174 12.70 -1.03 0.27
N MET A 175 12.30 -1.99 -0.56
CA MET A 175 11.16 -2.86 -0.25
C MET A 175 11.36 -3.64 1.04
N ARG A 176 12.54 -4.23 1.25
CA ARG A 176 12.87 -4.95 2.50
C ARG A 176 12.85 -4.01 3.71
N ASP A 177 13.47 -2.84 3.57
CA ASP A 177 13.54 -1.86 4.66
C ASP A 177 12.14 -1.43 5.13
N ILE A 178 11.20 -1.15 4.21
CA ILE A 178 9.84 -0.74 4.59
C ILE A 178 9.02 -1.91 5.14
N VAL A 179 9.23 -3.13 4.66
CA VAL A 179 8.60 -4.34 5.21
C VAL A 179 9.06 -4.57 6.65
N GLU A 180 10.36 -4.54 6.90
CA GLU A 180 10.93 -4.71 8.24
C GLU A 180 10.43 -3.63 9.21
N GLN A 181 10.43 -2.35 8.79
CA GLN A 181 9.89 -1.25 9.58
C GLN A 181 8.40 -1.44 9.93
N THR A 182 7.61 -1.93 8.97
CA THR A 182 6.18 -2.18 9.20
C THR A 182 5.97 -3.33 10.19
N MET A 183 6.79 -4.40 10.08
CA MET A 183 6.74 -5.55 11.00
C MET A 183 7.18 -5.18 12.42
N GLU A 184 8.22 -4.33 12.56
CA GLU A 184 8.70 -3.87 13.87
C GLU A 184 7.74 -2.90 14.57
N ALA A 185 6.88 -2.22 13.82
CA ALA A 185 5.91 -1.28 14.37
C ALA A 185 4.66 -1.95 14.95
N GLN A 186 4.54 -3.28 14.83
CA GLN A 186 3.44 -4.04 15.41
C GLN A 186 3.61 -4.14 16.94
N PRO A 187 2.53 -3.94 17.71
CA PRO A 187 2.59 -3.96 19.17
C PRO A 187 2.88 -5.35 19.76
#